data_9f474c34a37526a5b05982edc9f36af4
#
_entry.id   9f474c34a37526a5b05982edc9f36af4
#
_cell.length_a   1.000
_cell.length_b   1.000
_cell.length_c   1.000
_cell.angle_alpha   90.00
_cell.angle_beta   90.00
_cell.angle_gamma   90.00
#
_symmetry.space_group_name_H-M   'P 1'
#
loop_
_entity.id
_entity.type
_entity.pdbx_description
1 polymer ?
#
loop_
_entity_poly.entity_id
_entity_poly.type
_entity_poly.pdbx_seq_one_letter_code
_entity_poly.pdbx_strand_id
1 'polypeptide(L)'
;KEAKFIKKLKDYRGDARLYKVNEPVEFDRDYVLEKFIKKTSYIIVSATNVMFNGPETYIFPADKKGNVISWTELEGSRKGTLSHNKVLTEIGYSII
;
A
#
# COMPACT_ATOMS: atom_id res chain seq x y z
N LYS A 1 -7.69 12.87 -0.66
CA LYS A 1 -7.10 11.88 0.24
C LYS A 1 -5.69 12.30 0.64
N GLU A 2 -5.32 12.04 1.87
CA GLU A 2 -4.01 12.39 2.39
C GLU A 2 -3.28 11.16 2.90
N ALA A 3 -1.98 11.08 2.65
CA ALA A 3 -1.12 10.01 3.12
C ALA A 3 0.09 10.63 3.83
N LYS A 4 0.38 10.14 5.03
CA LYS A 4 1.50 10.61 5.84
C LYS A 4 2.51 9.49 6.00
N PHE A 5 3.77 9.74 5.64
CA PHE A 5 4.85 8.80 5.87
C PHE A 5 5.09 8.61 7.36
N ILE A 6 5.13 7.36 7.81
CA ILE A 6 5.36 7.02 9.22
C ILE A 6 6.79 6.53 9.42
N LYS A 7 7.17 5.48 8.71
CA LYS A 7 8.52 4.91 8.84
C LYS A 7 8.86 3.98 7.70
N LYS A 8 10.15 3.76 7.49
CA LYS A 8 10.66 2.74 6.59
C LYS A 8 10.66 1.40 7.31
N LEU A 9 10.26 0.35 6.62
CA LEU A 9 10.18 -1.01 7.17
C LEU A 9 11.37 -1.84 6.72
N LYS A 10 11.98 -2.58 7.66
CA LYS A 10 13.20 -3.34 7.40
C LYS A 10 12.96 -4.80 7.06
N ASP A 11 11.82 -5.35 7.45
CA ASP A 11 11.54 -6.77 7.36
C ASP A 11 10.90 -7.20 6.03
N TYR A 12 10.76 -6.27 5.11
CA TYR A 12 10.14 -6.52 3.82
C TYR A 12 11.15 -6.45 2.69
N ARG A 13 10.86 -7.19 1.62
CA ARG A 13 11.65 -7.15 0.40
C ARG A 13 11.51 -5.79 -0.27
N GLY A 14 12.64 -5.25 -0.76
CA GLY A 14 12.65 -3.96 -1.41
C GLY A 14 12.54 -2.79 -0.42
N ASP A 15 12.13 -1.63 -0.92
CA ASP A 15 11.96 -0.43 -0.11
C ASP A 15 10.50 -0.32 0.31
N ALA A 16 10.19 -0.86 1.48
CA ALA A 16 8.83 -0.85 2.02
C ALA A 16 8.67 0.31 3.02
N ARG A 17 7.61 1.08 2.87
CA ARG A 17 7.31 2.24 3.69
C ARG A 17 5.89 2.18 4.22
N LEU A 18 5.71 2.54 5.50
CA LEU A 18 4.42 2.60 6.15
C LEU A 18 3.86 4.01 6.06
N TYR A 19 2.62 4.13 5.62
CA TYR A 19 1.88 5.39 5.56
C TYR A 19 0.58 5.29 6.35
N LYS A 20 0.20 6.39 6.99
CA LYS A 20 -1.14 6.55 7.55
C LYS A 20 -1.97 7.35 6.55
N VAL A 21 -3.20 6.90 6.29
CA VAL A 21 -4.11 7.57 5.38
C VAL A 21 -5.31 8.14 6.13
N ASN A 22 -5.82 9.30 5.68
CA ASN A 22 -6.94 9.96 6.34
C ASN A 22 -8.29 9.31 6.04
N GLU A 23 -8.39 8.57 4.95
CA GLU A 23 -9.58 7.82 4.59
C GLU A 23 -9.26 6.33 4.63
N PRO A 24 -9.94 5.52 5.48
CA PRO A 24 -9.66 4.10 5.57
C PRO A 24 -9.79 3.40 4.22
N VAL A 25 -8.86 2.49 3.94
CA VAL A 25 -8.90 1.67 2.73
C VAL A 25 -9.60 0.34 3.03
N GLU A 26 -10.40 -0.12 2.07
CA GLU A 26 -11.10 -1.39 2.16
C GLU A 26 -10.26 -2.50 1.55
N PHE A 27 -10.27 -3.67 2.18
CA PHE A 27 -9.53 -4.83 1.69
C PHE A 27 -10.30 -6.11 2.00
N ASP A 28 -9.93 -7.21 1.34
CA ASP A 28 -10.57 -8.52 1.48
C ASP A 28 -12.11 -8.43 1.34
N ARG A 29 -12.56 -7.64 0.37
CA ARG A 29 -13.97 -7.43 0.14
C ARG A 29 -14.62 -8.66 -0.49
N ASP A 30 -15.67 -9.17 0.16
CA ASP A 30 -16.52 -10.21 -0.41
C ASP A 30 -17.66 -9.56 -1.18
N TYR A 31 -17.60 -9.62 -2.51
CA TYR A 31 -18.62 -9.02 -3.38
C TYR A 31 -19.97 -9.73 -3.33
N VAL A 32 -19.99 -10.99 -2.89
CA VAL A 32 -21.22 -11.79 -2.83
C VAL A 32 -22.00 -11.53 -1.55
N LEU A 33 -21.29 -11.53 -0.42
CA LEU A 33 -21.93 -11.42 0.90
C LEU A 33 -21.89 -10.01 1.49
N GLU A 34 -21.00 -9.16 1.03
CA GLU A 34 -20.75 -7.80 1.54
C GLU A 34 -20.51 -7.72 3.07
N LYS A 35 -20.32 -8.88 3.72
CA LYS A 35 -20.20 -8.98 5.17
C LYS A 35 -18.77 -8.91 5.70
N PHE A 36 -17.77 -9.06 4.82
CA PHE A 36 -16.38 -9.21 5.22
C PHE A 36 -15.50 -8.07 4.74
N ILE A 37 -16.10 -6.88 4.54
CA ILE A 37 -15.33 -5.69 4.20
C ILE A 37 -14.52 -5.28 5.42
N LYS A 38 -13.20 -5.36 5.30
CA LYS A 38 -12.27 -4.90 6.33
C LYS A 38 -11.71 -3.55 5.92
N LYS A 39 -11.38 -2.72 6.89
CA LYS A 39 -10.82 -1.39 6.65
C LYS A 39 -9.60 -1.16 7.51
N THR A 40 -8.65 -0.40 7.00
CA THR A 40 -7.48 0.05 7.76
C THR A 40 -7.10 1.46 7.35
N SER A 41 -6.53 2.21 8.29
CA SER A 41 -5.98 3.54 8.03
C SER A 41 -4.47 3.50 7.77
N TYR A 42 -3.89 2.33 7.58
CA TYR A 42 -2.47 2.16 7.33
C TYR A 42 -2.25 1.34 6.07
N ILE A 43 -1.27 1.77 5.27
CA ILE A 43 -0.87 1.04 4.08
C ILE A 43 0.64 0.91 4.04
N ILE A 44 1.11 -0.18 3.44
CA ILE A 44 2.52 -0.37 3.12
C ILE A 44 2.66 -0.19 1.62
N VAL A 45 3.56 0.70 1.23
CA VAL A 45 3.93 0.89 -0.17
C VAL A 45 5.33 0.30 -0.33
N SER A 46 5.41 -0.79 -1.09
CA SER A 46 6.67 -1.51 -1.32
C SER A 46 7.13 -1.34 -2.75
N ALA A 47 8.30 -0.73 -2.92
CA ALA A 47 8.94 -0.58 -4.23
C ALA A 47 10.05 -1.61 -4.33
N THR A 48 9.93 -2.52 -5.28
CA THR A 48 10.90 -3.59 -5.48
C THR A 48 11.23 -3.76 -6.96
N ASN A 49 12.48 -4.14 -7.23
CA ASN A 49 12.93 -4.44 -8.57
C ASN A 49 12.85 -5.95 -8.76
N VAL A 50 11.87 -6.40 -9.53
CA VAL A 50 11.64 -7.83 -9.77
C VAL A 50 12.50 -8.30 -10.92
N MET A 51 13.25 -9.38 -10.71
CA MET A 51 14.09 -9.98 -11.74
C MET A 51 13.23 -10.34 -12.96
N PHE A 52 13.66 -9.94 -14.14
CA PHE A 52 12.98 -10.11 -15.43
C PHE A 52 11.75 -9.24 -15.67
N ASN A 53 11.08 -8.73 -14.63
CA ASN A 53 9.88 -7.89 -14.77
C ASN A 53 10.14 -6.40 -14.55
N GLY A 54 11.33 -6.05 -14.02
CA GLY A 54 11.69 -4.67 -13.77
C GLY A 54 11.09 -4.10 -12.48
N PRO A 55 11.04 -2.77 -12.36
CA PRO A 55 10.55 -2.12 -11.14
C PRO A 55 9.04 -2.26 -10.99
N GLU A 56 8.61 -2.54 -9.77
CA GLU A 56 7.19 -2.65 -9.42
C GLU A 56 6.95 -2.02 -8.06
N THR A 57 5.80 -1.38 -7.90
CA THR A 57 5.38 -0.80 -6.63
C THR A 57 4.02 -1.38 -6.26
N TYR A 58 3.96 -1.99 -5.08
CA TYR A 58 2.76 -2.63 -4.56
C TYR A 58 2.26 -1.92 -3.32
N ILE A 59 0.94 -1.92 -3.15
CA ILE A 59 0.28 -1.34 -1.99
C ILE A 59 -0.49 -2.44 -1.27
N PHE A 60 -0.22 -2.62 0.03
CA PHE A 60 -0.89 -3.61 0.86
C PHE A 60 -1.51 -2.97 2.09
N PRO A 61 -2.66 -3.51 2.58
CA PRO A 61 -3.22 -3.04 3.84
C PRO A 61 -2.33 -3.48 5.00
N ALA A 62 -2.16 -2.61 5.97
CA ALA A 62 -1.27 -2.81 7.10
C ALA A 62 -1.91 -2.41 8.42
N ASP A 63 -1.30 -2.85 9.53
CA ASP A 63 -1.66 -2.38 10.85
C ASP A 63 -0.78 -1.19 11.28
N LYS A 64 -1.08 -0.62 12.43
CA LYS A 64 -0.35 0.52 12.98
C LYS A 64 1.13 0.22 13.21
N LYS A 65 1.49 -1.03 13.44
CA LYS A 65 2.87 -1.44 13.71
C LYS A 65 3.69 -1.65 12.44
N GLY A 66 3.05 -1.68 11.29
CA GLY A 66 3.72 -1.91 10.01
C GLY A 66 3.72 -3.37 9.57
N ASN A 67 2.79 -4.17 10.08
CA ASN A 67 2.62 -5.54 9.62
C ASN A 67 1.55 -5.60 8.52
N VAL A 68 1.83 -6.35 7.46
CA VAL A 68 0.82 -6.61 6.43
C VAL A 68 -0.29 -7.46 7.04
N ILE A 69 -1.54 -7.00 6.91
CA ILE A 69 -2.70 -7.73 7.42
C ILE A 69 -3.44 -8.50 6.34
N SER A 70 -3.13 -8.23 5.07
CA SER A 70 -3.59 -9.03 3.94
C SER A 70 -2.61 -8.86 2.79
N TRP A 71 -2.27 -9.94 2.13
CA TRP A 71 -1.40 -9.90 0.95
C TRP A 71 -2.16 -9.60 -0.34
N THR A 72 -3.44 -9.25 -0.23
CA THR A 72 -4.21 -8.75 -1.36
C THR A 72 -3.72 -7.36 -1.74
N GLU A 73 -3.27 -7.20 -2.98
CA GLU A 73 -2.81 -5.90 -3.46
C GLU A 73 -3.98 -4.93 -3.51
N LEU A 74 -3.77 -3.74 -2.94
CA LEU A 74 -4.74 -2.67 -3.05
C LEU A 74 -4.68 -2.03 -4.43
N GLU A 75 -5.77 -1.39 -4.82
CA GLU A 75 -5.83 -0.61 -6.04
C GLU A 75 -4.73 0.45 -6.04
N GLY A 76 -4.08 0.62 -7.16
CA GLY A 76 -3.00 1.58 -7.29
C GLY A 76 -1.61 0.97 -7.44
N SER A 77 -1.46 -0.36 -7.23
CA SER A 77 -0.18 -1.01 -7.52
C SER A 77 0.23 -0.80 -8.96
N ARG A 78 1.49 -0.47 -9.21
CA ARG A 78 1.99 -0.07 -10.52
C ARG A 78 3.26 -0.83 -10.89
N LYS A 79 3.38 -1.15 -12.17
CA LYS A 79 4.63 -1.63 -12.76
C LYS A 79 5.39 -0.45 -13.36
N GLY A 80 6.70 -0.56 -13.43
CA GLY A 80 7.53 0.43 -14.11
C GLY A 80 7.98 1.61 -13.26
N THR A 81 7.70 1.62 -11.95
CA THR A 81 8.14 2.70 -11.08
C THR A 81 8.57 2.20 -9.71
N LEU A 82 9.55 2.87 -9.11
CA LEU A 82 10.00 2.64 -7.74
C LEU A 82 9.69 3.83 -6.83
N SER A 83 8.95 4.83 -7.34
CA SER A 83 8.64 6.02 -6.56
C SER A 83 7.34 5.84 -5.76
N HIS A 84 7.46 5.73 -4.45
CA HIS A 84 6.32 5.62 -3.54
C HIS A 84 5.37 6.82 -3.64
N ASN A 85 5.94 8.02 -3.60
CA ASN A 85 5.15 9.25 -3.62
C ASN A 85 4.45 9.43 -4.97
N LYS A 86 5.12 9.09 -6.07
CA LYS A 86 4.54 9.20 -7.40
C LYS A 86 3.32 8.28 -7.53
N VAL A 87 3.42 7.03 -7.07
CA VAL A 87 2.32 6.08 -7.12
C VAL A 87 1.13 6.57 -6.29
N LEU A 88 1.39 7.03 -5.06
CA LEU A 88 0.34 7.56 -4.19
C LEU A 88 -0.33 8.80 -4.79
N THR A 89 0.45 9.70 -5.36
CA THR A 89 -0.07 10.91 -6.01
C THR A 89 -0.95 10.56 -7.20
N GLU A 90 -0.55 9.60 -8.02
CA GLU A 90 -1.31 9.18 -9.19
C GLU A 90 -2.69 8.59 -8.85
N ILE A 91 -2.82 7.99 -7.67
CA ILE A 91 -4.10 7.42 -7.22
C ILE A 91 -4.89 8.37 -6.33
N GLY A 92 -4.48 9.63 -6.23
CA GLY A 92 -5.26 10.67 -5.60
C GLY A 92 -4.86 11.04 -4.17
N TYR A 93 -3.70 10.60 -3.68
CA TYR A 93 -3.20 11.00 -2.37
C TYR A 93 -2.33 12.25 -2.45
N SER A 94 -2.53 13.14 -1.50
CA SER A 94 -1.60 14.24 -1.22
C SER A 94 -0.68 13.77 -0.10
N ILE A 95 0.62 13.90 -0.30
CA ILE A 95 1.61 13.49 0.70
C ILE A 95 1.81 14.62 1.69
N ILE A 96 1.61 14.35 2.95
CA ILE A 96 1.76 15.33 4.03
C ILE A 96 2.87 14.98 5.00
#